data_3fcf68f885d02edbaa1a4b4e26eeb4fe
#
_entry.id   3fcf68f885d02edbaa1a4b4e26eeb4fe
#
_cell.length_a   1.000
_cell.length_b   1.000
_cell.length_c   1.000
_cell.angle_alpha   90.00
_cell.angle_beta   90.00
_cell.angle_gamma   90.00
#
_symmetry.space_group_name_H-M   'P 1'
#
loop_
_entity.id
_entity.type
_entity.pdbx_description
1 polymer ?
#
loop_
_entity_poly.entity_id
_entity_poly.type
_entity_poly.pdbx_seq_one_letter_code
_entity_poly.pdbx_strand_id
1 'polypeptide(L)'
;AGLTSLVFADSALSAGKEAVDLLNPASPLVLPPNFSPSVWFTMESNGRTTVHIFRMEMGQHVGTSLAQIVAEELGLRWNDVTIDYPQMDHTTMATYGMQLTGGSYSIYEEFDKLSRIAASAREIILESGADLLGADIADCVVEDSMVKDTLMGEKISFSEILSETIIDYEVDEKDLAGIQLKKKEDYKVIGKSVPALDIPEKVNGSARFAIDAHVPNMVYAKIIAPPRRFGAKIVSFDDTKAKQIKGYIKTIPFNFPDEALVFGGLTHVPVVIASDFPSAMRAAKLIDVSWDVSSCSKMSSKDIEEDARKIISDEGQGKVFWKIGDYDRFKSDETCREIEREYKTSMVAHVALEPMAALANSVDGKLHIYAGHQIGTLLPMFMANYTGLK
;
A
#
# COMPACT_ATOMS: atom_id res chain seq x y z
N ALA A 1 -3.68 -16.29 -10.04
CA ALA A 1 -4.30 -16.99 -8.91
C ALA A 1 -4.49 -15.95 -7.81
N GLY A 2 -5.73 -15.48 -7.63
CA GLY A 2 -6.07 -14.51 -6.62
C GLY A 2 -5.92 -15.12 -5.22
N LEU A 3 -5.38 -14.34 -4.31
CA LEU A 3 -5.48 -14.60 -2.88
C LEU A 3 -6.96 -14.43 -2.51
N THR A 4 -7.68 -15.52 -2.35
CA THR A 4 -9.11 -15.49 -2.06
C THR A 4 -9.42 -15.37 -0.56
N SER A 5 -8.45 -15.60 0.33
CA SER A 5 -8.61 -15.37 1.76
C SER A 5 -7.27 -15.35 2.49
N LEU A 6 -7.16 -14.50 3.49
CA LEU A 6 -6.09 -14.49 4.48
C LEU A 6 -6.63 -15.10 5.77
N VAL A 7 -6.07 -16.24 6.18
CA VAL A 7 -6.36 -16.84 7.48
C VAL A 7 -5.30 -16.36 8.45
N PHE A 8 -5.71 -15.65 9.49
CA PHE A 8 -4.81 -15.22 10.56
C PHE A 8 -4.84 -16.25 11.69
N ALA A 9 -3.68 -16.56 12.26
CA ALA A 9 -3.59 -17.42 13.43
C ALA A 9 -4.32 -16.74 14.62
N ASP A 10 -5.01 -17.56 15.42
CA ASP A 10 -5.92 -17.16 16.53
C ASP A 10 -5.33 -16.15 17.54
N SER A 11 -4.01 -16.00 17.61
CA SER A 11 -3.31 -15.12 18.56
C SER A 11 -3.09 -13.69 18.09
N ALA A 12 -3.38 -13.38 16.82
CA ALA A 12 -3.04 -12.08 16.24
C ALA A 12 -4.21 -11.09 16.17
N LEU A 13 -5.44 -11.56 16.26
CA LEU A 13 -6.63 -10.70 16.18
C LEU A 13 -7.63 -11.11 17.26
N SER A 14 -7.92 -10.20 18.19
CA SER A 14 -9.06 -10.31 19.10
C SER A 14 -10.42 -10.19 18.38
N ALA A 15 -10.42 -9.94 17.09
CA ALA A 15 -11.58 -9.98 16.22
C ALA A 15 -11.64 -11.35 15.54
N GLY A 16 -12.57 -12.14 15.94
CA GLY A 16 -13.02 -13.49 15.50
C GLY A 16 -12.26 -14.24 14.41
N LYS A 17 -12.37 -15.54 14.46
CA LYS A 17 -11.75 -16.56 13.59
C LYS A 17 -12.17 -16.52 12.11
N GLU A 18 -12.67 -15.42 11.61
CA GLU A 18 -13.10 -15.31 10.22
C GLU A 18 -11.94 -14.93 9.31
N ALA A 19 -11.82 -15.64 8.20
CA ALA A 19 -10.89 -15.30 7.13
C ALA A 19 -11.19 -13.90 6.61
N VAL A 20 -10.18 -13.05 6.52
CA VAL A 20 -10.32 -11.73 5.95
C VAL A 20 -10.45 -11.85 4.44
N ASP A 21 -11.63 -11.58 3.93
CA ASP A 21 -11.86 -11.51 2.50
C ASP A 21 -11.47 -10.12 1.98
N LEU A 22 -10.26 -10.02 1.45
CA LEU A 22 -9.75 -8.78 0.85
C LEU A 22 -10.49 -8.37 -0.43
N LEU A 23 -11.36 -9.23 -0.95
CA LEU A 23 -12.21 -8.93 -2.11
C LEU A 23 -13.58 -8.41 -1.69
N ASN A 24 -13.88 -8.40 -0.40
CA ASN A 24 -15.14 -7.89 0.12
C ASN A 24 -14.98 -6.42 0.52
N PRO A 25 -15.56 -5.46 -0.21
CA PRO A 25 -15.47 -4.04 0.11
C PRO A 25 -16.10 -3.67 1.47
N ALA A 26 -16.94 -4.54 2.03
CA ALA A 26 -17.50 -4.38 3.37
C ALA A 26 -16.60 -4.96 4.48
N SER A 27 -15.38 -5.44 4.14
CA SER A 27 -14.45 -5.93 5.15
C SER A 27 -13.96 -4.79 6.04
N PRO A 28 -14.13 -4.88 7.38
CA PRO A 28 -13.70 -3.81 8.29
C PRO A 28 -12.18 -3.58 8.31
N LEU A 29 -11.40 -4.47 7.68
CA LEU A 29 -9.96 -4.32 7.54
C LEU A 29 -9.54 -3.48 6.33
N VAL A 30 -10.46 -3.22 5.41
CA VAL A 30 -10.19 -2.48 4.17
C VAL A 30 -10.61 -1.03 4.31
N LEU A 31 -11.68 -0.76 5.03
CA LEU A 31 -12.23 0.59 5.18
C LEU A 31 -11.65 1.27 6.43
N PRO A 32 -11.05 2.45 6.31
CA PRO A 32 -10.70 3.26 7.47
C PRO A 32 -11.97 3.63 8.25
N PRO A 33 -11.93 3.56 9.59
CA PRO A 33 -13.10 3.80 10.42
C PRO A 33 -13.43 5.29 10.61
N ASN A 34 -12.59 6.21 10.14
CA ASN A 34 -12.73 7.63 10.40
C ASN A 34 -13.02 8.41 9.12
N PHE A 35 -14.03 9.26 9.16
CA PHE A 35 -14.50 10.10 8.05
C PHE A 35 -14.23 11.59 8.25
N SER A 36 -13.62 11.97 9.38
CA SER A 36 -13.27 13.38 9.62
C SER A 36 -12.26 13.89 8.60
N PRO A 37 -12.49 15.03 7.93
CA PRO A 37 -11.55 15.60 6.95
C PRO A 37 -10.13 15.75 7.48
N SER A 38 -9.96 16.15 8.75
CA SER A 38 -8.66 16.37 9.39
C SER A 38 -7.78 15.12 9.49
N VAL A 39 -8.35 13.93 9.33
CA VAL A 39 -7.62 12.67 9.26
C VAL A 39 -6.96 12.49 7.88
N TRP A 40 -7.61 13.00 6.84
CA TRP A 40 -7.21 12.74 5.45
C TRP A 40 -6.38 13.86 4.84
N PHE A 41 -6.58 15.09 5.30
CA PHE A 41 -5.76 16.23 4.87
C PHE A 41 -5.75 17.33 5.91
N THR A 42 -4.72 18.13 5.88
CA THR A 42 -4.56 19.35 6.70
C THR A 42 -4.39 20.55 5.78
N MET A 43 -5.15 21.59 6.05
CA MET A 43 -5.03 22.86 5.35
C MET A 43 -4.29 23.86 6.27
N GLU A 44 -3.18 24.40 5.79
CA GLU A 44 -2.37 25.36 6.54
C GLU A 44 -2.82 26.80 6.27
N SER A 45 -2.58 27.70 7.22
CA SER A 45 -2.91 29.13 7.09
C SER A 45 -2.21 29.84 5.92
N ASN A 46 -1.17 29.24 5.34
CA ASN A 46 -0.52 29.73 4.13
C ASN A 46 -1.22 29.28 2.83
N GLY A 47 -2.34 28.56 2.93
CA GLY A 47 -3.11 28.01 1.82
C GLY A 47 -2.62 26.68 1.28
N ARG A 48 -1.57 26.09 1.86
CA ARG A 48 -1.08 24.77 1.51
C ARG A 48 -1.99 23.68 2.07
N THR A 49 -2.21 22.64 1.29
CA THR A 49 -2.96 21.45 1.73
C THR A 49 -2.08 20.21 1.66
N THR A 50 -1.87 19.58 2.80
CA THR A 50 -1.15 18.31 2.91
C THR A 50 -2.16 17.18 2.98
N VAL A 51 -2.10 16.27 2.01
CA VAL A 51 -2.94 15.05 1.99
C VAL A 51 -2.18 13.92 2.67
N HIS A 52 -2.80 13.31 3.68
CA HIS A 52 -2.23 12.21 4.45
C HIS A 52 -2.51 10.87 3.75
N ILE A 53 -1.46 10.22 3.29
CA ILE A 53 -1.53 9.02 2.48
C ILE A 53 -1.37 7.80 3.36
N PHE A 54 -2.44 7.04 3.53
CA PHE A 54 -2.45 5.80 4.32
C PHE A 54 -2.23 4.54 3.47
N ARG A 55 -1.98 4.68 2.17
CA ARG A 55 -1.58 3.58 1.27
C ARG A 55 -0.07 3.61 1.04
N MET A 56 0.54 2.43 1.04
CA MET A 56 1.99 2.34 0.90
C MET A 56 2.42 2.66 -0.54
N GLU A 57 3.41 3.54 -0.65
CA GLU A 57 4.07 3.88 -1.91
C GLU A 57 5.14 2.82 -2.24
N MET A 58 5.16 2.36 -3.48
CA MET A 58 6.15 1.39 -3.98
C MET A 58 6.56 1.66 -5.44
N GLY A 59 6.44 2.93 -5.85
CA GLY A 59 6.80 3.40 -7.19
C GLY A 59 5.62 3.59 -8.15
N GLN A 60 4.36 3.39 -7.68
CA GLN A 60 3.15 3.53 -8.47
C GLN A 60 2.48 4.91 -8.35
N HIS A 61 3.03 5.82 -7.55
CA HIS A 61 2.54 7.18 -7.29
C HIS A 61 1.11 7.23 -6.72
N VAL A 62 0.78 6.28 -5.83
CA VAL A 62 -0.53 6.21 -5.19
C VAL A 62 -0.87 7.50 -4.42
N GLY A 63 0.11 8.09 -3.75
CA GLY A 63 -0.05 9.34 -3.03
C GLY A 63 -0.49 10.48 -3.92
N THR A 64 0.15 10.64 -5.08
CA THR A 64 -0.24 11.65 -6.07
C THR A 64 -1.67 11.42 -6.56
N SER A 65 -2.05 10.17 -6.83
CA SER A 65 -3.39 9.84 -7.34
C SER A 65 -4.49 10.07 -6.29
N LEU A 66 -4.24 9.75 -5.03
CA LEU A 66 -5.18 10.05 -3.94
C LEU A 66 -5.28 11.56 -3.68
N ALA A 67 -4.16 12.27 -3.77
CA ALA A 67 -4.15 13.72 -3.66
C ALA A 67 -4.93 14.42 -4.79
N GLN A 68 -4.95 13.84 -6.02
CA GLN A 68 -5.79 14.37 -7.11
C GLN A 68 -7.28 14.31 -6.77
N ILE A 69 -7.74 13.27 -6.06
CA ILE A 69 -9.16 13.15 -5.66
C ILE A 69 -9.52 14.28 -4.70
N VAL A 70 -8.70 14.49 -3.68
CA VAL A 70 -8.90 15.57 -2.70
C VAL A 70 -8.83 16.94 -3.37
N ALA A 71 -7.81 17.17 -4.21
CA ALA A 71 -7.61 18.42 -4.91
C ALA A 71 -8.77 18.75 -5.85
N GLU A 72 -9.32 17.76 -6.55
CA GLU A 72 -10.48 17.95 -7.42
C GLU A 72 -11.69 18.43 -6.64
N GLU A 73 -12.11 17.65 -5.66
CA GLU A 73 -13.36 17.94 -4.95
C GLU A 73 -13.26 19.20 -4.08
N LEU A 74 -12.12 19.41 -3.43
CA LEU A 74 -11.88 20.61 -2.61
C LEU A 74 -11.62 21.86 -3.44
N GLY A 75 -11.38 21.73 -4.76
CA GLY A 75 -11.13 22.86 -5.67
C GLY A 75 -9.74 23.49 -5.48
N LEU A 76 -8.73 22.69 -5.13
CA LEU A 76 -7.37 23.16 -4.91
C LEU A 76 -6.63 23.44 -6.22
N ARG A 77 -5.77 24.43 -6.19
CA ARG A 77 -4.71 24.59 -7.17
C ARG A 77 -3.64 23.52 -6.92
N TRP A 78 -3.28 22.75 -7.94
CA TRP A 78 -2.37 21.61 -7.80
C TRP A 78 -1.01 21.96 -7.14
N ASN A 79 -0.50 23.15 -7.39
CA ASN A 79 0.76 23.61 -6.80
C ASN A 79 0.69 23.88 -5.28
N ASP A 80 -0.50 23.94 -4.71
CA ASP A 80 -0.71 24.13 -3.26
C ASP A 80 -0.83 22.78 -2.53
N VAL A 81 -0.80 21.67 -3.27
CA VAL A 81 -0.98 20.32 -2.74
C VAL A 81 0.37 19.68 -2.41
N THR A 82 0.46 19.12 -1.24
CA THR A 82 1.57 18.26 -0.79
C THR A 82 1.02 16.95 -0.25
N ILE A 83 1.87 15.95 -0.11
CA ILE A 83 1.51 14.64 0.47
C ILE A 83 2.41 14.34 1.66
N ASP A 84 1.86 13.61 2.62
CA ASP A 84 2.57 13.07 3.76
C ASP A 84 2.19 11.59 3.95
N TYR A 85 3.14 10.79 4.43
CA TYR A 85 2.93 9.39 4.78
C TYR A 85 3.02 9.25 6.29
N PRO A 86 1.89 9.13 7.00
CA PRO A 86 1.89 9.00 8.45
C PRO A 86 2.73 7.82 8.93
N GLN A 87 3.44 7.99 10.04
CA GLN A 87 4.17 6.90 10.65
C GLN A 87 3.22 5.80 11.11
N MET A 88 3.63 4.56 10.84
CA MET A 88 2.87 3.37 11.20
C MET A 88 3.24 2.90 12.60
N ASP A 89 2.28 2.86 13.49
CA ASP A 89 2.40 2.23 14.80
C ASP A 89 1.11 1.45 15.14
N HIS A 90 1.04 0.89 16.33
CA HIS A 90 -0.10 0.10 16.79
C HIS A 90 -1.41 0.92 16.94
N THR A 91 -1.34 2.26 16.95
CA THR A 91 -2.51 3.15 17.06
C THR A 91 -3.02 3.56 15.68
N THR A 92 -2.19 3.50 14.66
CA THR A 92 -2.49 3.96 13.30
C THR A 92 -3.66 3.19 12.67
N MET A 93 -3.82 1.91 13.02
CA MET A 93 -4.94 1.10 12.56
C MET A 93 -6.30 1.62 13.04
N ALA A 94 -6.36 2.21 14.24
CA ALA A 94 -7.59 2.79 14.77
C ALA A 94 -7.99 4.07 14.00
N THR A 95 -7.03 4.79 13.47
CA THR A 95 -7.25 6.04 12.73
C THR A 95 -7.55 5.81 11.24
N TYR A 96 -6.71 5.00 10.59
CA TYR A 96 -6.72 4.85 9.12
C TYR A 96 -7.24 3.48 8.66
N GLY A 97 -7.53 2.56 9.56
CA GLY A 97 -7.81 1.17 9.23
C GLY A 97 -6.56 0.41 8.81
N MET A 98 -6.74 -0.68 8.07
CA MET A 98 -5.63 -1.50 7.62
C MET A 98 -4.88 -0.83 6.46
N GLN A 99 -3.63 -0.47 6.71
CA GLN A 99 -2.74 0.08 5.69
C GLN A 99 -2.13 -1.03 4.87
N LEU A 100 -2.82 -1.37 3.80
CA LEU A 100 -2.43 -2.38 2.84
C LEU A 100 -2.48 -1.78 1.44
N THR A 101 -1.42 -2.02 0.66
CA THR A 101 -1.40 -1.74 -0.77
C THR A 101 -1.33 -3.06 -1.53
N GLY A 102 -2.39 -3.40 -2.22
CA GLY A 102 -2.49 -4.66 -2.97
C GLY A 102 -3.83 -4.77 -3.69
N GLY A 103 -4.01 -5.81 -4.50
CA GLY A 103 -5.27 -6.11 -5.17
C GLY A 103 -5.81 -5.03 -6.11
N SER A 104 -5.06 -3.96 -6.36
CA SER A 104 -5.48 -2.77 -7.13
C SER A 104 -6.60 -1.95 -6.48
N TYR A 105 -6.74 -2.03 -5.16
CA TYR A 105 -7.84 -1.37 -4.43
C TYR A 105 -7.59 0.08 -4.08
N SER A 106 -6.35 0.54 -3.99
CA SER A 106 -6.00 1.84 -3.38
C SER A 106 -6.79 3.03 -3.91
N ILE A 107 -7.08 3.09 -5.20
CA ILE A 107 -7.91 4.16 -5.78
C ILE A 107 -9.38 3.74 -5.81
N TYR A 108 -9.67 2.50 -6.23
CA TYR A 108 -11.03 2.01 -6.40
C TYR A 108 -11.88 2.15 -5.13
N GLU A 109 -11.33 1.77 -3.98
CA GLU A 109 -12.07 1.81 -2.71
C GLU A 109 -12.11 3.18 -2.07
N GLU A 110 -11.07 3.99 -2.27
CA GLU A 110 -10.99 5.30 -1.62
C GLU A 110 -11.64 6.42 -2.43
N PHE A 111 -11.93 6.20 -3.72
CA PHE A 111 -12.38 7.27 -4.62
C PHE A 111 -13.65 7.96 -4.11
N ASP A 112 -14.73 7.24 -3.90
CA ASP A 112 -16.02 7.82 -3.48
C ASP A 112 -15.92 8.42 -2.07
N LYS A 113 -15.25 7.72 -1.14
CA LYS A 113 -15.07 8.19 0.23
C LYS A 113 -14.27 9.48 0.31
N LEU A 114 -13.07 9.53 -0.32
CA LEU A 114 -12.24 10.74 -0.33
C LEU A 114 -12.91 11.88 -1.07
N SER A 115 -13.64 11.59 -2.15
CA SER A 115 -14.42 12.61 -2.86
C SER A 115 -15.46 13.24 -1.94
N ARG A 116 -16.21 12.45 -1.18
CA ARG A 116 -17.22 12.95 -0.24
C ARG A 116 -16.62 13.75 0.91
N ILE A 117 -15.54 13.25 1.49
CA ILE A 117 -14.82 13.94 2.56
C ILE A 117 -14.25 15.28 2.07
N ALA A 118 -13.66 15.32 0.89
CA ALA A 118 -13.15 16.57 0.33
C ALA A 118 -14.28 17.53 -0.09
N ALA A 119 -15.40 16.98 -0.59
CA ALA A 119 -16.57 17.78 -0.93
C ALA A 119 -17.22 18.41 0.32
N SER A 120 -17.27 17.68 1.46
CA SER A 120 -17.79 18.23 2.70
C SER A 120 -16.95 19.42 3.19
N ALA A 121 -15.65 19.29 3.13
CA ALA A 121 -14.76 20.41 3.47
C ALA A 121 -14.89 21.59 2.47
N ARG A 122 -15.14 21.32 1.17
CA ARG A 122 -15.45 22.37 0.19
C ARG A 122 -16.70 23.17 0.57
N GLU A 123 -17.77 22.51 1.03
CA GLU A 123 -19.00 23.21 1.44
C GLU A 123 -18.72 24.16 2.61
N ILE A 124 -17.94 23.72 3.59
CA ILE A 124 -17.59 24.56 4.76
C ILE A 124 -16.73 25.77 4.34
N ILE A 125 -15.73 25.55 3.48
CA ILE A 125 -14.88 26.62 2.95
C ILE A 125 -15.69 27.58 2.10
N LEU A 126 -16.65 27.09 1.31
CA LEU A 126 -17.53 27.89 0.50
C LEU A 126 -18.40 28.81 1.38
N GLU A 127 -19.03 28.25 2.42
CA GLU A 127 -19.83 29.02 3.38
C GLU A 127 -18.99 30.10 4.09
N SER A 128 -17.86 29.71 4.66
CA SER A 128 -16.95 30.63 5.35
C SER A 128 -16.44 31.75 4.41
N GLY A 129 -16.11 31.42 3.18
CA GLY A 129 -15.64 32.39 2.19
C GLY A 129 -16.74 33.32 1.71
N ALA A 130 -17.94 32.81 1.49
CA ALA A 130 -19.11 33.65 1.14
C ALA A 130 -19.45 34.66 2.24
N ASP A 131 -19.45 34.19 3.51
CA ASP A 131 -19.66 35.09 4.67
C ASP A 131 -18.62 36.21 4.76
N LEU A 132 -17.35 35.90 4.56
CA LEU A 132 -16.26 36.89 4.58
C LEU A 132 -16.33 37.86 3.41
N LEU A 133 -16.84 37.43 2.25
CA LEU A 133 -17.10 38.30 1.11
C LEU A 133 -18.40 39.10 1.26
N GLY A 134 -19.30 38.71 2.18
CA GLY A 134 -20.64 39.27 2.30
C GLY A 134 -21.53 38.94 1.09
N ALA A 135 -21.25 37.80 0.44
CA ALA A 135 -21.96 37.33 -0.75
C ALA A 135 -22.96 36.23 -0.43
N ASP A 136 -23.95 36.05 -1.30
CA ASP A 136 -24.84 34.89 -1.20
C ASP A 136 -24.06 33.59 -1.61
N ILE A 137 -24.12 32.58 -0.79
CA ILE A 137 -23.46 31.30 -1.04
C ILE A 137 -23.87 30.71 -2.41
N ALA A 138 -25.09 30.94 -2.85
CA ALA A 138 -25.58 30.44 -4.14
C ALA A 138 -24.86 31.11 -5.34
N ASP A 139 -24.27 32.28 -5.15
CA ASP A 139 -23.51 33.00 -6.16
C ASP A 139 -21.99 32.74 -6.06
N CYS A 140 -21.57 31.95 -5.08
CA CYS A 140 -20.16 31.65 -4.84
C CYS A 140 -19.75 30.26 -5.38
N VAL A 141 -18.50 30.17 -5.81
CA VAL A 141 -17.90 28.90 -6.25
C VAL A 141 -16.49 28.72 -5.65
N VAL A 142 -16.10 27.47 -5.42
CA VAL A 142 -14.72 27.13 -5.00
C VAL A 142 -13.91 26.70 -6.20
N GLU A 143 -12.82 27.42 -6.48
CA GLU A 143 -11.93 27.14 -7.59
C GLU A 143 -10.53 27.74 -7.33
N ASP A 144 -9.47 26.97 -7.71
CA ASP A 144 -8.07 27.41 -7.63
C ASP A 144 -7.64 27.87 -6.23
N SER A 145 -8.03 27.13 -5.17
CA SER A 145 -7.79 27.46 -3.76
C SER A 145 -8.40 28.82 -3.34
N MET A 146 -9.52 29.19 -3.92
CA MET A 146 -10.25 30.44 -3.65
C MET A 146 -11.75 30.18 -3.61
N VAL A 147 -12.47 30.99 -2.83
CA VAL A 147 -13.91 31.24 -2.98
C VAL A 147 -14.09 32.46 -3.83
N LYS A 148 -14.94 32.39 -4.85
CA LYS A 148 -15.18 33.45 -5.84
C LYS A 148 -16.68 33.78 -5.88
N ASP A 149 -17.03 35.02 -5.67
CA ASP A 149 -18.34 35.54 -6.00
C ASP A 149 -18.44 35.73 -7.52
N THR A 150 -19.33 35.02 -8.17
CA THR A 150 -19.53 35.03 -9.62
C THR A 150 -20.28 36.23 -10.12
N LEU A 151 -21.02 36.97 -9.24
CA LEU A 151 -21.77 38.17 -9.61
C LEU A 151 -20.90 39.44 -9.51
N MET A 152 -20.22 39.60 -8.38
CA MET A 152 -19.43 40.81 -8.14
C MET A 152 -17.98 40.65 -8.60
N GLY A 153 -17.51 39.42 -8.81
CA GLY A 153 -16.14 39.14 -9.23
C GLY A 153 -15.12 39.22 -8.09
N GLU A 154 -15.58 39.38 -6.86
CA GLU A 154 -14.72 39.36 -5.67
C GLU A 154 -14.26 37.92 -5.37
N LYS A 155 -13.14 37.81 -4.67
CA LYS A 155 -12.57 36.51 -4.33
C LYS A 155 -11.75 36.58 -3.05
N ILE A 156 -11.73 35.48 -2.31
CA ILE A 156 -10.94 35.29 -1.11
C ILE A 156 -10.20 33.96 -1.18
N SER A 157 -8.94 33.95 -0.80
CA SER A 157 -8.13 32.74 -0.82
C SER A 157 -8.39 31.87 0.41
N PHE A 158 -8.09 30.57 0.29
CA PHE A 158 -8.13 29.68 1.45
C PHE A 158 -7.22 30.15 2.58
N SER A 159 -6.06 30.71 2.27
CA SER A 159 -5.16 31.32 3.25
C SER A 159 -5.83 32.41 4.06
N GLU A 160 -6.55 33.33 3.41
CA GLU A 160 -7.28 34.41 4.08
C GLU A 160 -8.44 33.87 4.92
N ILE A 161 -9.23 32.94 4.38
CA ILE A 161 -10.33 32.28 5.12
C ILE A 161 -9.81 31.62 6.39
N LEU A 162 -8.74 30.82 6.29
CA LEU A 162 -8.16 30.09 7.43
C LEU A 162 -7.47 30.99 8.45
N SER A 163 -7.08 32.20 8.07
CA SER A 163 -6.53 33.20 9.01
C SER A 163 -7.61 33.92 9.83
N GLU A 164 -8.81 34.03 9.29
CA GLU A 164 -9.93 34.77 9.89
C GLU A 164 -10.93 33.82 10.60
N THR A 165 -10.96 32.56 10.24
CA THR A 165 -11.96 31.59 10.72
C THR A 165 -11.30 30.34 11.30
N ILE A 166 -11.75 29.90 12.48
CA ILE A 166 -11.39 28.59 13.02
C ILE A 166 -12.44 27.60 12.51
N ILE A 167 -12.00 26.66 11.67
CA ILE A 167 -12.82 25.58 11.16
C ILE A 167 -12.60 24.36 12.05
N ASP A 168 -13.58 24.06 12.90
CA ASP A 168 -13.64 22.85 13.72
C ASP A 168 -14.92 22.10 13.35
N TYR A 169 -14.76 21.01 12.58
CA TYR A 169 -15.89 20.30 12.00
C TYR A 169 -15.67 18.80 12.01
N GLU A 170 -16.59 18.07 12.63
CA GLU A 170 -16.63 16.63 12.60
C GLU A 170 -17.73 16.18 11.62
N VAL A 171 -17.43 15.18 10.82
CA VAL A 171 -18.34 14.60 9.80
C VAL A 171 -18.56 13.14 10.12
N ASP A 172 -19.80 12.71 10.10
CA ASP A 172 -20.14 11.29 10.13
C ASP A 172 -20.48 10.76 8.73
N GLU A 173 -20.61 9.43 8.61
CA GLU A 173 -20.91 8.77 7.34
C GLU A 173 -22.26 9.20 6.76
N LYS A 174 -23.22 9.56 7.61
CA LYS A 174 -24.57 9.97 7.17
C LYS A 174 -24.54 11.36 6.56
N ASP A 175 -23.74 12.27 7.12
CA ASP A 175 -23.56 13.61 6.59
C ASP A 175 -22.97 13.56 5.18
N LEU A 176 -22.04 12.63 4.95
CA LEU A 176 -21.42 12.45 3.64
C LEU A 176 -22.36 11.90 2.57
N ALA A 177 -23.40 11.16 2.94
CA ALA A 177 -24.30 10.50 1.98
C ALA A 177 -25.05 11.49 1.06
N GLY A 178 -25.36 12.69 1.56
CA GLY A 178 -26.09 13.75 0.82
C GLY A 178 -25.20 14.74 0.06
N ILE A 179 -23.89 14.69 0.24
CA ILE A 179 -22.95 15.65 -0.33
C ILE A 179 -22.91 15.58 -1.86
N GLN A 180 -22.99 16.75 -2.49
CA GLN A 180 -22.91 16.88 -3.94
C GLN A 180 -21.46 16.84 -4.43
N LEU A 181 -21.12 15.80 -5.21
CA LEU A 181 -19.83 15.67 -5.86
C LEU A 181 -19.81 16.47 -7.16
N LYS A 182 -18.62 16.91 -7.59
CA LYS A 182 -18.41 17.49 -8.90
C LYS A 182 -18.79 16.48 -9.98
N LYS A 183 -19.32 16.97 -11.08
CA LYS A 183 -19.59 16.15 -12.25
C LYS A 183 -18.28 15.85 -13.00
N LYS A 184 -18.22 14.70 -13.63
CA LYS A 184 -17.03 14.25 -14.35
C LYS A 184 -16.59 15.22 -15.47
N GLU A 185 -17.55 15.85 -16.12
CA GLU A 185 -17.33 16.89 -17.13
C GLU A 185 -16.65 18.16 -16.59
N ASP A 186 -16.80 18.41 -15.29
CA ASP A 186 -16.25 19.60 -14.61
C ASP A 186 -14.85 19.35 -14.02
N TYR A 187 -14.31 18.14 -14.15
CA TYR A 187 -13.01 17.77 -13.58
C TYR A 187 -11.86 18.55 -14.20
N LYS A 188 -11.04 19.16 -13.34
CA LYS A 188 -9.87 19.96 -13.72
C LYS A 188 -8.54 19.31 -13.39
N VAL A 189 -8.52 18.42 -12.40
CA VAL A 189 -7.32 17.74 -11.90
C VAL A 189 -7.39 16.25 -12.23
N ILE A 190 -8.49 15.57 -11.93
CA ILE A 190 -8.68 14.16 -12.27
C ILE A 190 -8.74 14.00 -13.78
N GLY A 191 -8.04 12.98 -14.27
CA GLY A 191 -7.95 12.70 -15.71
C GLY A 191 -6.98 13.62 -16.47
N LYS A 192 -6.27 14.48 -15.77
CA LYS A 192 -5.19 15.31 -16.35
C LYS A 192 -3.82 14.75 -15.97
N SER A 193 -2.84 15.00 -16.81
CA SER A 193 -1.45 14.69 -16.49
C SER A 193 -0.91 15.76 -15.55
N VAL A 194 -0.73 15.40 -14.29
CA VAL A 194 -0.10 16.28 -13.29
C VAL A 194 1.28 15.74 -12.92
N PRO A 195 2.24 16.59 -12.53
CA PRO A 195 3.51 16.11 -11.98
C PRO A 195 3.29 15.29 -10.72
N ALA A 196 3.97 14.14 -10.61
CA ALA A 196 3.95 13.36 -9.39
C ALA A 196 4.64 14.13 -8.25
N LEU A 197 4.00 14.18 -7.09
CA LEU A 197 4.40 15.03 -5.97
C LEU A 197 5.71 14.56 -5.30
N ASP A 198 6.08 13.30 -5.47
CA ASP A 198 7.28 12.67 -4.90
C ASP A 198 8.49 12.62 -5.84
N ILE A 199 8.35 13.09 -7.08
CA ILE A 199 9.46 13.11 -8.06
C ILE A 199 10.60 14.06 -7.67
N PRO A 200 10.34 15.29 -7.19
CA PRO A 200 11.42 16.22 -6.86
C PRO A 200 12.46 15.63 -5.89
N GLU A 201 12.01 14.94 -4.85
CA GLU A 201 12.91 14.30 -3.88
C GLU A 201 13.70 13.13 -4.47
N LYS A 202 13.08 12.37 -5.36
CA LYS A 202 13.72 11.23 -6.04
C LYS A 202 14.83 11.66 -6.99
N VAL A 203 14.67 12.79 -7.67
CA VAL A 203 15.65 13.27 -8.66
C VAL A 203 16.74 14.15 -8.08
N ASN A 204 16.53 14.79 -6.92
CA ASN A 204 17.55 15.58 -6.24
C ASN A 204 18.34 14.78 -5.18
N GLY A 205 17.95 13.51 -4.93
CA GLY A 205 18.61 12.61 -3.99
C GLY A 205 18.24 12.82 -2.53
N SER A 206 17.21 13.60 -2.22
CA SER A 206 16.71 13.79 -0.84
C SER A 206 15.70 12.71 -0.40
N ALA A 207 15.10 11.97 -1.34
CA ALA A 207 14.24 10.83 -1.02
C ALA A 207 14.96 9.81 -0.15
N ARG A 208 14.26 9.29 0.85
CA ARG A 208 14.80 8.30 1.79
C ARG A 208 14.16 6.94 1.53
N PHE A 209 15.00 5.92 1.38
CA PHE A 209 14.61 4.54 1.20
C PHE A 209 15.14 3.68 2.36
N ALA A 210 14.61 2.48 2.51
CA ALA A 210 15.06 1.58 3.59
C ALA A 210 16.56 1.29 3.55
N ILE A 211 17.15 1.25 2.36
CA ILE A 211 18.60 1.04 2.18
C ILE A 211 19.46 2.21 2.71
N ASP A 212 18.88 3.41 2.81
CA ASP A 212 19.56 4.62 3.30
C ASP A 212 19.48 4.75 4.83
N ALA A 213 18.66 3.91 5.48
CA ALA A 213 18.52 3.94 6.92
C ALA A 213 19.82 3.54 7.60
N HIS A 214 20.26 4.35 8.55
CA HIS A 214 21.51 4.13 9.29
C HIS A 214 21.33 4.46 10.77
N VAL A 215 21.93 3.59 11.61
CA VAL A 215 22.05 3.82 13.06
C VAL A 215 23.47 3.55 13.52
N PRO A 216 23.94 4.21 14.59
CA PRO A 216 25.27 3.96 15.12
C PRO A 216 25.50 2.48 15.46
N ASN A 217 26.71 1.98 15.11
CA ASN A 217 27.13 0.61 15.38
C ASN A 217 26.29 -0.48 14.71
N MET A 218 25.53 -0.17 13.67
CA MET A 218 24.75 -1.19 12.96
C MET A 218 25.67 -2.21 12.30
N VAL A 219 25.16 -3.45 12.19
CA VAL A 219 25.80 -4.52 11.42
C VAL A 219 24.91 -4.86 10.23
N TYR A 220 25.51 -5.47 9.22
CA TYR A 220 24.82 -5.83 7.97
C TYR A 220 24.62 -7.32 7.90
N ALA A 221 23.41 -7.71 7.52
CA ALA A 221 23.02 -9.09 7.37
C ALA A 221 22.74 -9.42 5.90
N LYS A 222 23.23 -10.56 5.42
CA LYS A 222 22.93 -11.10 4.10
C LYS A 222 22.42 -12.51 4.22
N ILE A 223 21.16 -12.71 3.75
CA ILE A 223 20.55 -14.03 3.66
C ILE A 223 21.15 -14.80 2.49
N ILE A 224 21.44 -16.09 2.69
CA ILE A 224 21.77 -17.05 1.63
C ILE A 224 20.50 -17.79 1.28
N ALA A 225 19.94 -17.49 0.11
CA ALA A 225 18.69 -18.08 -0.33
C ALA A 225 18.89 -19.57 -0.70
N PRO A 226 17.92 -20.44 -0.35
CA PRO A 226 17.95 -21.85 -0.75
C PRO A 226 17.69 -21.99 -2.26
N PRO A 227 18.06 -23.13 -2.86
CA PRO A 227 17.81 -23.39 -4.29
C PRO A 227 16.32 -23.52 -4.63
N ARG A 228 15.48 -23.77 -3.62
CA ARG A 228 14.01 -23.81 -3.71
C ARG A 228 13.39 -23.07 -2.55
N ARG A 229 12.44 -22.20 -2.84
CA ARG A 229 11.86 -21.27 -1.85
C ARG A 229 11.10 -21.99 -0.74
N PHE A 230 10.34 -23.03 -1.08
CA PHE A 230 9.46 -23.73 -0.13
C PHE A 230 9.97 -25.13 0.15
N GLY A 231 10.04 -25.50 1.43
CA GLY A 231 10.39 -26.83 1.89
C GLY A 231 11.88 -27.14 1.99
N ALA A 232 12.78 -26.26 1.51
CA ALA A 232 14.22 -26.45 1.68
C ALA A 232 14.65 -26.18 3.13
N LYS A 233 15.52 -27.04 3.68
CA LYS A 233 16.05 -26.92 5.03
C LYS A 233 17.59 -26.95 5.01
N ILE A 234 18.21 -26.22 5.92
CA ILE A 234 19.66 -26.28 6.10
C ILE A 234 20.02 -27.63 6.73
N VAL A 235 20.94 -28.35 6.12
CA VAL A 235 21.61 -29.51 6.74
C VAL A 235 22.87 -29.05 7.47
N SER A 236 23.73 -28.30 6.77
CA SER A 236 24.95 -27.75 7.31
C SER A 236 25.44 -26.58 6.44
N PHE A 237 26.36 -25.79 6.94
CA PHE A 237 27.11 -24.83 6.14
C PHE A 237 28.57 -24.75 6.61
N ASP A 238 29.47 -24.41 5.68
CA ASP A 238 30.89 -24.17 5.95
C ASP A 238 31.24 -22.70 5.68
N ASP A 239 31.59 -21.97 6.72
CA ASP A 239 31.96 -20.56 6.69
C ASP A 239 33.50 -20.31 6.75
N THR A 240 34.30 -21.38 6.62
CA THR A 240 35.77 -21.33 6.77
C THR A 240 36.39 -20.29 5.82
N LYS A 241 35.97 -20.26 4.56
CA LYS A 241 36.47 -19.29 3.58
C LYS A 241 35.94 -17.87 3.87
N ALA A 242 34.70 -17.75 4.37
CA ALA A 242 34.09 -16.46 4.70
C ALA A 242 34.82 -15.75 5.86
N LYS A 243 35.37 -16.49 6.80
CA LYS A 243 36.20 -15.98 7.92
C LYS A 243 37.46 -15.21 7.48
N GLN A 244 37.92 -15.39 6.23
CA GLN A 244 39.05 -14.64 5.66
C GLN A 244 38.61 -13.25 5.15
N ILE A 245 37.34 -12.96 5.05
CA ILE A 245 36.84 -11.66 4.59
C ILE A 245 36.94 -10.63 5.71
N LYS A 246 37.68 -9.54 5.44
CA LYS A 246 37.76 -8.41 6.37
C LYS A 246 36.33 -7.86 6.59
N GLY A 247 35.94 -7.72 7.85
CA GLY A 247 34.61 -7.25 8.24
C GLY A 247 33.58 -8.37 8.45
N TYR A 248 33.88 -9.62 8.11
CA TYR A 248 33.04 -10.77 8.48
C TYR A 248 32.98 -10.91 10.00
N ILE A 249 31.78 -11.12 10.55
CA ILE A 249 31.57 -11.31 11.99
C ILE A 249 31.21 -12.76 12.27
N LYS A 250 30.10 -13.26 11.68
CA LYS A 250 29.65 -14.64 11.85
C LYS A 250 28.57 -15.01 10.82
N THR A 251 28.32 -16.32 10.71
CA THR A 251 27.13 -16.86 10.06
C THR A 251 26.28 -17.59 11.07
N ILE A 252 24.99 -17.34 11.06
CA ILE A 252 24.03 -18.02 11.94
C ILE A 252 22.95 -18.72 11.13
N PRO A 253 22.48 -19.90 11.55
CA PRO A 253 21.27 -20.47 11.02
C PRO A 253 20.09 -19.63 11.57
N PHE A 254 19.25 -19.15 10.70
CA PHE A 254 18.03 -18.47 11.06
C PHE A 254 16.84 -19.36 10.75
N ASN A 255 16.07 -19.70 11.78
CA ASN A 255 14.87 -20.52 11.68
C ASN A 255 13.68 -19.65 12.04
N PHE A 256 12.87 -19.32 11.06
CA PHE A 256 11.63 -18.61 11.29
C PHE A 256 10.51 -19.60 11.60
N PRO A 257 9.66 -19.36 12.60
CA PRO A 257 8.52 -20.23 12.87
C PRO A 257 7.60 -20.33 11.65
N ASP A 258 7.27 -21.57 11.23
CA ASP A 258 6.41 -21.78 10.06
C ASP A 258 5.03 -21.15 10.24
N GLU A 259 4.53 -21.08 11.47
CA GLU A 259 3.24 -20.48 11.83
C GLU A 259 3.23 -18.93 11.72
N ALA A 260 4.39 -18.30 11.69
CA ALA A 260 4.50 -16.83 11.54
C ALA A 260 4.44 -16.37 10.08
N LEU A 261 4.33 -17.29 9.12
CA LEU A 261 4.36 -16.96 7.70
C LEU A 261 2.97 -16.92 7.07
N VAL A 262 2.38 -15.75 7.08
CA VAL A 262 1.08 -15.52 6.44
C VAL A 262 1.14 -15.70 4.92
N PHE A 263 2.28 -15.39 4.29
CA PHE A 263 2.44 -15.41 2.83
C PHE A 263 3.47 -16.43 2.32
N GLY A 264 3.96 -17.29 3.19
CA GLY A 264 5.09 -18.16 2.89
C GLY A 264 6.41 -17.38 2.74
N GLY A 265 7.49 -17.95 3.14
CA GLY A 265 8.79 -17.27 3.08
C GLY A 265 9.96 -18.23 3.21
N LEU A 266 11.14 -17.64 3.42
CA LEU A 266 12.35 -18.38 3.71
C LEU A 266 12.38 -18.67 5.21
N THR A 267 12.10 -19.92 5.61
CA THR A 267 11.98 -20.29 7.01
C THR A 267 13.29 -20.74 7.63
N HIS A 268 14.18 -21.32 6.84
CA HIS A 268 15.42 -21.90 7.33
C HIS A 268 16.57 -21.48 6.41
N VAL A 269 17.30 -20.44 6.79
CA VAL A 269 18.36 -19.84 5.94
C VAL A 269 19.60 -19.50 6.74
N PRO A 270 20.81 -19.63 6.19
CA PRO A 270 22.00 -19.04 6.76
C PRO A 270 21.97 -17.52 6.58
N VAL A 271 22.30 -16.79 7.64
CA VAL A 271 22.43 -15.33 7.63
C VAL A 271 23.87 -14.97 7.96
N VAL A 272 24.50 -14.30 7.02
CA VAL A 272 25.87 -13.78 7.18
C VAL A 272 25.80 -12.39 7.80
N ILE A 273 26.56 -12.17 8.86
CA ILE A 273 26.66 -10.90 9.57
C ILE A 273 28.06 -10.32 9.37
N ALA A 274 28.15 -9.06 8.99
CA ALA A 274 29.40 -8.34 8.76
C ALA A 274 29.30 -6.87 9.18
N SER A 275 30.44 -6.20 9.30
CA SER A 275 30.56 -4.78 9.65
C SER A 275 30.07 -3.82 8.56
N ASP A 276 30.01 -4.29 7.32
CA ASP A 276 29.54 -3.54 6.16
C ASP A 276 28.87 -4.46 5.13
N PHE A 277 28.01 -3.90 4.29
CA PHE A 277 27.25 -4.66 3.31
C PHE A 277 28.14 -5.33 2.23
N PRO A 278 29.15 -4.66 1.65
CA PRO A 278 30.08 -5.32 0.73
C PRO A 278 30.77 -6.54 1.32
N SER A 279 31.17 -6.49 2.59
CA SER A 279 31.77 -7.62 3.30
C SER A 279 30.76 -8.76 3.51
N ALA A 280 29.52 -8.46 3.91
CA ALA A 280 28.46 -9.45 4.01
C ALA A 280 28.19 -10.15 2.67
N MET A 281 28.16 -9.39 1.57
CA MET A 281 27.95 -9.92 0.22
C MET A 281 29.10 -10.81 -0.25
N ARG A 282 30.37 -10.41 -0.01
CA ARG A 282 31.54 -11.22 -0.36
C ARG A 282 31.58 -12.51 0.44
N ALA A 283 31.36 -12.40 1.75
CA ALA A 283 31.34 -13.56 2.64
C ALA A 283 30.26 -14.57 2.26
N ALA A 284 29.04 -14.10 1.98
CA ALA A 284 27.91 -14.95 1.60
C ALA A 284 28.19 -15.81 0.35
N LYS A 285 28.98 -15.29 -0.61
CA LYS A 285 29.37 -16.02 -1.82
C LYS A 285 30.40 -17.13 -1.57
N LEU A 286 31.08 -17.11 -0.42
CA LEU A 286 32.12 -18.08 -0.05
C LEU A 286 31.63 -19.16 0.90
N ILE A 287 30.38 -19.11 1.31
CA ILE A 287 29.78 -20.10 2.21
C ILE A 287 29.16 -21.20 1.39
N ASP A 288 29.64 -22.42 1.62
CA ASP A 288 29.08 -23.62 1.05
C ASP A 288 27.95 -24.13 1.94
N VAL A 289 26.71 -24.23 1.41
CA VAL A 289 25.53 -24.66 2.16
C VAL A 289 25.02 -25.96 1.60
N SER A 290 24.84 -26.95 2.47
CA SER A 290 24.16 -28.21 2.16
C SER A 290 22.69 -28.08 2.50
N TRP A 291 21.83 -28.37 1.54
CA TRP A 291 20.36 -28.25 1.66
C TRP A 291 19.69 -29.60 1.55
N ASP A 292 18.74 -29.84 2.44
CA ASP A 292 17.72 -30.88 2.22
C ASP A 292 16.56 -30.25 1.40
N VAL A 293 16.36 -30.78 0.20
CA VAL A 293 15.29 -30.37 -0.72
C VAL A 293 14.27 -31.50 -0.96
N SER A 294 14.29 -32.54 -0.14
CA SER A 294 13.47 -33.74 -0.31
C SER A 294 11.97 -33.45 -0.26
N SER A 295 11.55 -32.47 0.57
CA SER A 295 10.17 -32.04 0.72
C SER A 295 9.76 -30.93 -0.28
N CYS A 296 10.69 -30.45 -1.12
CA CYS A 296 10.38 -29.40 -2.09
C CYS A 296 9.55 -29.94 -3.25
N SER A 297 8.59 -29.15 -3.73
CA SER A 297 7.86 -29.47 -4.96
C SER A 297 8.82 -29.62 -6.13
N LYS A 298 8.63 -30.66 -6.94
CA LYS A 298 9.36 -30.91 -8.18
C LYS A 298 8.67 -30.32 -9.40
N MET A 299 7.50 -29.71 -9.21
CA MET A 299 6.69 -29.12 -10.30
C MET A 299 7.46 -28.02 -11.02
N SER A 300 7.51 -28.10 -12.33
CA SER A 300 8.06 -27.06 -13.20
C SER A 300 6.95 -26.16 -13.77
N SER A 301 7.32 -25.02 -14.35
CA SER A 301 6.36 -24.16 -15.07
C SER A 301 5.67 -24.90 -16.22
N LYS A 302 6.35 -25.86 -16.83
CA LYS A 302 5.78 -26.70 -17.90
C LYS A 302 4.71 -27.64 -17.34
N ASP A 303 4.95 -28.25 -16.19
CA ASP A 303 3.96 -29.13 -15.53
C ASP A 303 2.70 -28.34 -15.16
N ILE A 304 2.86 -27.10 -14.64
CA ILE A 304 1.74 -26.21 -14.33
C ILE A 304 0.93 -25.88 -15.58
N GLU A 305 1.60 -25.61 -16.70
CA GLU A 305 0.94 -25.32 -17.96
C GLU A 305 0.17 -26.53 -18.51
N GLU A 306 0.80 -27.70 -18.47
CA GLU A 306 0.17 -28.95 -18.93
C GLU A 306 -1.06 -29.31 -18.09
N ASP A 307 -0.97 -29.13 -16.76
CA ASP A 307 -2.10 -29.37 -15.86
C ASP A 307 -3.23 -28.34 -16.06
N ALA A 308 -2.88 -27.05 -16.27
CA ALA A 308 -3.87 -26.03 -16.60
C ALA A 308 -4.63 -26.36 -17.89
N ARG A 309 -3.93 -26.82 -18.94
CA ARG A 309 -4.58 -27.23 -20.20
C ARG A 309 -5.50 -28.43 -20.02
N LYS A 310 -5.10 -29.42 -19.21
CA LYS A 310 -5.98 -30.56 -18.88
C LYS A 310 -7.27 -30.09 -18.21
N ILE A 311 -7.16 -29.17 -17.22
CA ILE A 311 -8.32 -28.63 -16.52
C ILE A 311 -9.24 -27.83 -17.47
N ILE A 312 -8.67 -27.02 -18.37
CA ILE A 312 -9.44 -26.25 -19.36
C ILE A 312 -10.17 -27.17 -20.33
N SER A 313 -9.54 -28.29 -20.75
CA SER A 313 -10.15 -29.24 -21.68
C SER A 313 -11.22 -30.14 -21.06
N ASP A 314 -11.34 -30.18 -19.72
CA ASP A 314 -12.33 -30.96 -18.99
C ASP A 314 -13.37 -30.05 -18.34
N GLU A 315 -14.52 -29.90 -19.01
CA GLU A 315 -15.62 -29.02 -18.58
C GLU A 315 -16.14 -29.33 -17.16
N GLY A 316 -15.87 -30.55 -16.61
CA GLY A 316 -16.27 -30.95 -15.27
C GLY A 316 -15.37 -30.48 -14.13
N GLN A 317 -14.15 -30.05 -14.41
CA GLN A 317 -13.16 -29.71 -13.36
C GLN A 317 -13.12 -28.22 -12.98
N GLY A 318 -13.68 -27.35 -13.78
CA GLY A 318 -13.73 -25.92 -13.51
C GLY A 318 -14.76 -25.57 -12.41
N LYS A 319 -14.42 -24.59 -11.56
CA LYS A 319 -15.38 -23.96 -10.64
C LYS A 319 -15.82 -22.62 -11.23
N VAL A 320 -17.14 -22.41 -11.32
CA VAL A 320 -17.67 -21.10 -11.71
C VAL A 320 -17.39 -20.10 -10.61
N PHE A 321 -16.50 -19.17 -10.87
CA PHE A 321 -16.19 -18.07 -9.98
C PHE A 321 -17.12 -16.86 -10.19
N TRP A 322 -17.45 -16.59 -11.45
CA TRP A 322 -18.35 -15.51 -11.83
C TRP A 322 -19.13 -15.90 -13.09
N LYS A 323 -20.43 -15.64 -13.13
CA LYS A 323 -21.26 -15.85 -14.31
C LYS A 323 -22.15 -14.62 -14.52
N ILE A 324 -22.02 -13.97 -15.69
CA ILE A 324 -22.92 -12.94 -16.18
C ILE A 324 -23.44 -13.40 -17.55
N GLY A 325 -24.75 -13.32 -17.71
CA GLY A 325 -25.40 -13.76 -18.94
C GLY A 325 -25.61 -15.27 -19.01
N ASP A 326 -26.03 -15.72 -20.19
CA ASP A 326 -26.38 -17.13 -20.46
C ASP A 326 -25.66 -17.59 -21.74
N TYR A 327 -24.46 -18.15 -21.57
CA TYR A 327 -23.64 -18.65 -22.66
C TYR A 327 -24.32 -19.79 -23.43
N ASP A 328 -24.98 -20.73 -22.73
CA ASP A 328 -25.59 -21.90 -23.34
C ASP A 328 -26.73 -21.52 -24.29
N ARG A 329 -27.47 -20.47 -23.97
CA ARG A 329 -28.48 -19.88 -24.83
C ARG A 329 -27.90 -19.35 -26.12
N PHE A 330 -26.77 -18.62 -26.05
CA PHE A 330 -26.13 -18.05 -27.24
C PHE A 330 -25.38 -19.09 -28.06
N LYS A 331 -24.83 -20.14 -27.43
CA LYS A 331 -24.19 -21.25 -28.13
C LYS A 331 -25.14 -22.01 -29.06
N SER A 332 -26.42 -22.10 -28.69
CA SER A 332 -27.46 -22.74 -29.48
C SER A 332 -28.13 -21.82 -30.53
N ASP A 333 -27.76 -20.53 -30.58
CA ASP A 333 -28.33 -19.55 -31.50
C ASP A 333 -27.54 -19.51 -32.81
N GLU A 334 -28.16 -19.99 -33.89
CA GLU A 334 -27.54 -20.03 -35.24
C GLU A 334 -27.14 -18.66 -35.80
N THR A 335 -27.66 -17.56 -35.21
CA THR A 335 -27.27 -16.20 -35.61
C THR A 335 -25.96 -15.74 -34.93
N CYS A 336 -25.49 -16.46 -33.93
CA CYS A 336 -24.27 -16.18 -33.19
C CYS A 336 -23.07 -16.89 -33.82
N ARG A 337 -21.91 -16.21 -33.83
CA ARG A 337 -20.64 -16.80 -34.24
C ARG A 337 -19.77 -17.02 -32.99
N GLU A 338 -19.39 -18.26 -32.78
CA GLU A 338 -18.43 -18.60 -31.73
C GLU A 338 -16.99 -18.36 -32.22
N ILE A 339 -16.19 -17.69 -31.35
CA ILE A 339 -14.76 -17.48 -31.54
C ILE A 339 -14.04 -17.99 -30.31
N GLU A 340 -13.30 -19.09 -30.46
CA GLU A 340 -12.48 -19.66 -29.40
C GLU A 340 -11.01 -19.23 -29.57
N ARG A 341 -10.37 -18.81 -28.49
CA ARG A 341 -8.94 -18.46 -28.45
C ARG A 341 -8.34 -18.83 -27.09
N GLU A 342 -7.15 -19.38 -27.13
CA GLU A 342 -6.33 -19.61 -25.94
C GLU A 342 -5.36 -18.44 -25.74
N TYR A 343 -5.32 -17.90 -24.52
CA TYR A 343 -4.37 -16.87 -24.09
C TYR A 343 -3.52 -17.42 -22.95
N LYS A 344 -2.20 -17.20 -23.04
CA LYS A 344 -1.25 -17.63 -22.04
C LYS A 344 -0.44 -16.46 -21.53
N THR A 345 -0.32 -16.35 -20.19
CA THR A 345 0.59 -15.43 -19.53
C THR A 345 1.65 -16.21 -18.76
N SER A 346 2.88 -15.73 -18.78
CA SER A 346 3.94 -16.28 -17.95
C SER A 346 3.81 -15.82 -16.50
N MET A 347 4.29 -16.62 -15.56
CA MET A 347 4.52 -16.15 -14.20
C MET A 347 5.63 -15.10 -14.22
N VAL A 348 5.39 -13.98 -13.56
CA VAL A 348 6.35 -12.89 -13.41
C VAL A 348 6.66 -12.66 -11.94
N ALA A 349 7.88 -12.22 -11.63
CA ALA A 349 8.25 -11.79 -10.30
C ALA A 349 7.92 -10.31 -10.14
N HIS A 350 7.40 -9.94 -8.96
CA HIS A 350 7.36 -8.54 -8.55
C HIS A 350 8.79 -8.08 -8.29
N VAL A 351 9.37 -7.35 -9.21
CA VAL A 351 10.69 -6.76 -9.05
C VAL A 351 10.46 -5.32 -8.62
N ALA A 352 10.45 -5.07 -7.32
CA ALA A 352 10.35 -3.72 -6.79
C ALA A 352 11.54 -2.87 -7.25
N LEU A 353 11.30 -1.62 -7.63
CA LEU A 353 12.35 -0.68 -7.99
C LEU A 353 13.21 -0.33 -6.77
N GLU A 354 12.59 -0.18 -5.61
CA GLU A 354 13.32 -0.07 -4.35
C GLU A 354 13.95 -1.42 -3.99
N PRO A 355 15.29 -1.49 -3.81
CA PRO A 355 15.94 -2.71 -3.35
C PRO A 355 15.38 -3.14 -1.99
N MET A 356 14.95 -4.40 -1.89
CA MET A 356 14.41 -4.94 -0.64
C MET A 356 15.48 -4.90 0.46
N ALA A 357 15.32 -4.02 1.41
CA ALA A 357 16.16 -3.83 2.57
C ALA A 357 15.30 -3.58 3.80
N ALA A 358 15.82 -3.93 4.97
CA ALA A 358 15.20 -3.58 6.24
C ALA A 358 16.30 -3.31 7.28
N LEU A 359 16.10 -2.27 8.09
CA LEU A 359 16.87 -2.01 9.29
C LEU A 359 15.96 -2.20 10.49
N ALA A 360 16.42 -2.95 11.48
CA ALA A 360 15.75 -3.11 12.76
C ALA A 360 16.65 -2.56 13.87
N ASN A 361 16.13 -1.68 14.70
CA ASN A 361 16.85 -1.06 15.81
C ASN A 361 16.03 -1.14 17.10
N SER A 362 16.58 -1.76 18.14
CA SER A 362 15.93 -1.85 19.44
C SER A 362 16.50 -0.79 20.37
N VAL A 363 15.63 0.13 20.81
CA VAL A 363 15.97 1.22 21.73
C VAL A 363 14.90 1.28 22.81
N ASP A 364 15.31 1.27 24.08
CA ASP A 364 14.44 1.42 25.26
C ASP A 364 13.23 0.45 25.26
N GLY A 365 13.46 -0.80 24.83
CA GLY A 365 12.43 -1.84 24.78
C GLY A 365 11.44 -1.70 23.62
N LYS A 366 11.67 -0.75 22.72
CA LYS A 366 10.90 -0.57 21.47
C LYS A 366 11.70 -1.05 20.26
N LEU A 367 11.03 -1.60 19.29
CA LEU A 367 11.61 -2.02 18.03
C LEU A 367 11.22 -1.03 16.92
N HIS A 368 12.23 -0.32 16.40
CA HIS A 368 12.07 0.56 15.24
C HIS A 368 12.49 -0.19 13.97
N ILE A 369 11.59 -0.26 12.98
CA ILE A 369 11.83 -0.94 11.71
C ILE A 369 11.72 0.07 10.58
N TYR A 370 12.73 0.10 9.73
CA TYR A 370 12.79 0.88 8.49
C TYR A 370 12.80 -0.11 7.32
N ALA A 371 11.70 -0.21 6.61
CA ALA A 371 11.55 -1.16 5.51
C ALA A 371 10.53 -0.66 4.49
N GLY A 372 10.80 -0.86 3.21
CA GLY A 372 9.81 -0.73 2.16
C GLY A 372 8.94 -2.00 2.09
N HIS A 373 7.63 -1.86 2.29
CA HIS A 373 6.68 -2.98 2.26
C HIS A 373 5.24 -2.50 1.97
N GLN A 374 4.32 -3.45 1.75
CA GLN A 374 2.92 -3.17 1.37
C GLN A 374 1.90 -3.37 2.51
N ILE A 375 2.33 -3.74 3.72
CA ILE A 375 1.45 -4.18 4.82
C ILE A 375 1.73 -3.41 6.12
N GLY A 376 1.65 -2.07 6.06
CA GLY A 376 2.06 -1.17 7.15
C GLY A 376 1.58 -1.56 8.53
N THR A 377 0.28 -1.77 8.71
CA THR A 377 -0.29 -2.08 10.03
C THR A 377 -0.02 -3.49 10.53
N LEU A 378 0.20 -4.46 9.64
CA LEU A 378 0.44 -5.85 10.04
C LEU A 378 1.89 -6.09 10.51
N LEU A 379 2.85 -5.35 9.96
CA LEU A 379 4.25 -5.54 10.32
C LEU A 379 4.54 -5.30 11.81
N PRO A 380 4.08 -4.21 12.46
CA PRO A 380 4.24 -4.02 13.90
C PRO A 380 3.64 -5.16 14.73
N MET A 381 2.46 -5.65 14.35
CA MET A 381 1.79 -6.74 15.04
C MET A 381 2.61 -8.05 14.97
N PHE A 382 3.09 -8.41 13.78
CA PHE A 382 3.91 -9.62 13.61
C PHE A 382 5.22 -9.52 14.38
N MET A 383 5.87 -8.36 14.31
CA MET A 383 7.17 -8.18 14.97
C MET A 383 7.05 -8.11 16.47
N ALA A 384 5.99 -7.51 17.03
CA ALA A 384 5.72 -7.52 18.44
C ALA A 384 5.50 -8.95 18.96
N ASN A 385 4.70 -9.75 18.26
CA ASN A 385 4.48 -11.16 18.62
C ASN A 385 5.77 -11.99 18.54
N TYR A 386 6.60 -11.75 17.52
CA TYR A 386 7.84 -12.50 17.32
C TYR A 386 8.94 -12.12 18.30
N THR A 387 9.10 -10.86 18.61
CA THR A 387 10.22 -10.35 19.42
C THR A 387 9.86 -10.14 20.88
N GLY A 388 8.57 -10.02 21.23
CA GLY A 388 8.09 -9.57 22.54
C GLY A 388 8.36 -8.10 22.82
N LEU A 389 8.85 -7.33 21.84
CA LEU A 389 9.10 -5.88 21.93
C LEU A 389 7.87 -5.10 21.45
N LYS A 390 7.78 -3.86 21.92
CA LYS A 390 6.75 -2.91 21.46
C LYS A 390 7.17 -2.17 20.20
#